data_401fb736b6525a79d8e9f54bbe4298ea
#
_entry.id   401fb736b6525a79d8e9f54bbe4298ea
#
_cell.length_a   1.000
_cell.length_b   1.000
_cell.length_c   1.000
_cell.angle_alpha   90.00
_cell.angle_beta   90.00
_cell.angle_gamma   90.00
#
_symmetry.space_group_name_H-M   'P 1'
#
loop_
_entity.id
_entity.type
_entity.pdbx_description
1 polymer ?
#
loop_
_entity_poly.entity_id
_entity_poly.type
_entity_poly.pdbx_seq_one_letter_code
_entity_poly.pdbx_strand_id
1 'polypeptide(L)'
;MGRSKYDLFISHSSLDKSFTDELHRLLVKAGFNIWYDEISLLPSTHINRDLSTYVKESESLIVVLSTNSCQSQYVIDESSIARNEGKKVIPIVIDDCKLPGFFSNYKWIDCKDSKITPYSFFMILSAIYGSAENMREEKDVYVSYSWRQEEQNLVNKVFTCLQRKLYRLIGDATNQAVYDDNDRIKKIMHTCGGFVGILPHRGDGLTSRYILDEVKKAEECGLNGVVVADAKVSDVESLTSYKVFQVDDINNIDESKLKEFIDLLEVVKPRTPHLFFATNLDKSRNEINMLIRNLSGCVTATRCILGEDIDHGNLQQQIIDRIKTAYVMIADITGEQHCIECNANGEVSKDKAYRFNTCIEAGIARGAGVDLYIVAKQPRHAPPFMFRDINVRYYNDDCELLAIVHKILRPYRRTVLRH
;
A
#
# COMPACT_ATOMS: atom_id res chain seq x y z
N MET A 1 10.50 18.17 -6.80
CA MET A 1 11.23 17.50 -5.71
C MET A 1 11.87 16.23 -6.28
N GLY A 2 13.17 16.02 -6.02
CA GLY A 2 13.85 14.78 -6.43
C GLY A 2 13.24 13.56 -5.72
N ARG A 3 13.30 12.41 -6.37
CA ARG A 3 12.80 11.14 -5.87
C ARG A 3 13.62 10.70 -4.66
N SER A 4 12.99 10.35 -3.54
CA SER A 4 13.68 9.79 -2.37
C SER A 4 14.29 8.43 -2.75
N LYS A 5 15.52 8.19 -2.32
CA LYS A 5 16.26 6.95 -2.59
C LYS A 5 15.84 5.83 -1.65
N TYR A 6 15.44 6.19 -0.43
CA TYR A 6 15.01 5.28 0.62
C TYR A 6 13.56 5.58 1.04
N ASP A 7 12.82 4.56 1.42
CA ASP A 7 11.50 4.71 2.03
C ASP A 7 11.64 5.25 3.46
N LEU A 8 12.60 4.71 4.21
CA LEU A 8 12.77 4.97 5.63
C LEU A 8 14.24 5.17 5.98
N PHE A 9 14.46 6.05 6.96
CA PHE A 9 15.70 6.17 7.71
C PHE A 9 15.41 5.80 9.17
N ILE A 10 16.25 4.97 9.80
CA ILE A 10 16.11 4.61 11.22
C ILE A 10 17.20 5.28 12.02
N SER A 11 16.82 6.27 12.85
CA SER A 11 17.67 6.95 13.81
C SER A 11 17.59 6.26 15.18
N HIS A 12 18.72 5.92 15.76
CA HIS A 12 18.81 5.20 17.03
C HIS A 12 20.13 5.42 17.73
N SER A 13 20.22 5.01 19.00
CA SER A 13 21.50 4.86 19.69
C SER A 13 22.12 3.50 19.42
N SER A 14 23.42 3.42 19.25
CA SER A 14 24.13 2.14 19.08
C SER A 14 23.91 1.17 20.25
N LEU A 15 23.52 1.68 21.43
CA LEU A 15 23.17 0.86 22.59
C LEU A 15 21.79 0.20 22.48
N ASP A 16 20.94 0.65 21.55
CA ASP A 16 19.59 0.13 21.31
C ASP A 16 19.54 -0.86 20.14
N LYS A 17 20.70 -1.37 19.73
CA LYS A 17 20.87 -2.18 18.53
C LYS A 17 19.96 -3.40 18.47
N SER A 18 19.79 -4.14 19.58
CA SER A 18 18.97 -5.36 19.59
C SER A 18 17.51 -5.10 19.15
N PHE A 19 16.91 -4.02 19.62
CA PHE A 19 15.57 -3.62 19.21
C PHE A 19 15.54 -3.14 17.76
N THR A 20 16.54 -2.33 17.38
CA THR A 20 16.60 -1.71 16.06
C THR A 20 16.85 -2.74 14.97
N ASP A 21 17.70 -3.75 15.22
CA ASP A 21 17.95 -4.87 14.29
C ASP A 21 16.65 -5.66 14.02
N GLU A 22 15.86 -5.94 15.06
CA GLU A 22 14.59 -6.64 14.91
C GLU A 22 13.57 -5.78 14.15
N LEU A 23 13.48 -4.50 14.46
CA LEU A 23 12.64 -3.56 13.74
C LEU A 23 13.03 -3.48 12.25
N HIS A 24 14.32 -3.33 11.97
CA HIS A 24 14.87 -3.32 10.62
C HIS A 24 14.52 -4.62 9.87
N ARG A 25 14.72 -5.78 10.49
CA ARG A 25 14.40 -7.10 9.93
C ARG A 25 12.93 -7.19 9.51
N LEU A 26 12.02 -6.76 10.38
CA LEU A 26 10.57 -6.78 10.11
C LEU A 26 10.18 -5.81 8.99
N LEU A 27 10.73 -4.61 8.98
CA LEU A 27 10.44 -3.60 7.95
C LEU A 27 11.01 -4.00 6.58
N VAL A 28 12.20 -4.61 6.52
CA VAL A 28 12.75 -5.19 5.27
C VAL A 28 11.86 -6.33 4.79
N LYS A 29 11.40 -7.20 5.70
CA LYS A 29 10.44 -8.27 5.37
C LYS A 29 9.12 -7.71 4.84
N ALA A 30 8.69 -6.55 5.35
CA ALA A 30 7.54 -5.80 4.86
C ALA A 30 7.78 -5.12 3.48
N GLY A 31 9.00 -5.16 2.95
CA GLY A 31 9.35 -4.68 1.62
C GLY A 31 9.79 -3.22 1.55
N PHE A 32 10.17 -2.61 2.67
CA PHE A 32 10.73 -1.26 2.67
C PHE A 32 12.22 -1.26 2.28
N ASN A 33 12.62 -0.23 1.53
CA ASN A 33 14.02 0.12 1.31
C ASN A 33 14.46 1.08 2.41
N ILE A 34 15.38 0.62 3.28
CA ILE A 34 15.71 1.32 4.51
C ILE A 34 17.18 1.70 4.51
N TRP A 35 17.46 2.96 4.85
CA TRP A 35 18.79 3.34 5.26
C TRP A 35 18.96 3.05 6.76
N TYR A 36 19.97 2.25 7.08
CA TYR A 36 20.30 1.83 8.44
C TYR A 36 21.81 1.92 8.62
N ASP A 37 22.27 2.68 9.61
CA ASP A 37 23.61 3.21 9.75
C ASP A 37 24.74 2.15 9.70
N GLU A 38 24.60 1.06 10.41
CA GLU A 38 25.66 0.07 10.53
C GLU A 38 25.93 -0.78 9.27
N ILE A 39 24.92 -0.92 8.41
CA ILE A 39 25.01 -1.75 7.19
C ILE A 39 25.44 -0.91 5.99
N SER A 40 25.19 0.39 6.02
CA SER A 40 25.26 1.27 4.86
C SER A 40 26.53 2.14 4.81
N LEU A 41 27.25 2.30 5.92
CA LEU A 41 28.47 3.10 5.96
C LEU A 41 29.69 2.29 5.51
N LEU A 42 30.33 2.75 4.43
CA LEU A 42 31.62 2.21 4.01
C LEU A 42 32.75 2.77 4.92
N PRO A 43 33.80 1.98 5.19
CA PRO A 43 35.00 2.52 5.86
C PRO A 43 35.52 3.74 5.10
N SER A 44 35.88 4.81 5.81
CA SER A 44 36.31 6.13 5.31
C SER A 44 35.24 7.17 5.00
N THR A 45 33.98 6.95 5.34
CA THR A 45 32.90 7.92 5.12
C THR A 45 32.95 9.06 6.16
N HIS A 46 32.75 10.31 5.78
CA HIS A 46 32.60 11.44 6.68
C HIS A 46 31.21 11.44 7.31
N ILE A 47 31.08 10.83 8.50
CA ILE A 47 29.81 10.52 9.16
C ILE A 47 28.83 11.70 9.19
N ASN A 48 29.24 12.89 9.63
CA ASN A 48 28.32 14.02 9.82
C ASN A 48 27.76 14.66 8.53
N ARG A 49 28.50 14.57 7.42
CA ARG A 49 28.07 15.16 6.15
C ARG A 49 27.15 14.22 5.37
N ASP A 50 27.42 12.94 5.50
CA ASP A 50 26.71 11.92 4.75
C ASP A 50 25.37 11.55 5.41
N LEU A 51 25.28 11.55 6.76
CA LEU A 51 24.03 11.31 7.50
C LEU A 51 22.93 12.31 7.14
N SER A 52 23.27 13.61 7.05
CA SER A 52 22.28 14.62 6.64
C SER A 52 21.75 14.38 5.22
N THR A 53 22.58 13.85 4.34
CA THR A 53 22.19 13.51 2.98
C THR A 53 21.22 12.33 2.96
N TYR A 54 21.48 11.28 3.73
CA TYR A 54 20.61 10.10 3.77
C TYR A 54 19.24 10.39 4.41
N VAL A 55 19.18 11.24 5.44
CA VAL A 55 17.91 11.74 5.98
C VAL A 55 17.12 12.48 4.90
N LYS A 56 17.78 13.34 4.10
CA LYS A 56 17.15 14.07 2.99
C LYS A 56 16.69 13.14 1.87
N GLU A 57 17.43 12.09 1.59
CA GLU A 57 17.12 11.09 0.56
C GLU A 57 16.04 10.07 1.00
N SER A 58 15.58 10.13 2.25
CA SER A 58 14.53 9.24 2.78
C SER A 58 13.17 9.93 2.77
N GLU A 59 12.08 9.16 2.64
CA GLU A 59 10.70 9.69 2.71
C GLU A 59 10.27 10.02 4.14
N SER A 60 10.62 9.15 5.07
CA SER A 60 10.25 9.26 6.48
C SER A 60 11.40 8.87 7.40
N LEU A 61 11.41 9.44 8.59
CA LEU A 61 12.33 9.10 9.68
C LEU A 61 11.58 8.31 10.74
N ILE A 62 12.07 7.12 11.07
CA ILE A 62 11.73 6.43 12.31
C ILE A 62 12.82 6.78 13.33
N VAL A 63 12.41 7.22 14.51
CA VAL A 63 13.36 7.50 15.60
C VAL A 63 13.06 6.61 16.79
N VAL A 64 14.05 5.82 17.20
CA VAL A 64 13.97 4.95 18.37
C VAL A 64 14.41 5.76 19.59
N LEU A 65 13.48 6.00 20.50
CA LEU A 65 13.66 6.82 21.71
C LEU A 65 13.83 5.94 22.93
N SER A 66 14.98 6.08 23.56
CA SER A 66 15.37 5.42 24.80
C SER A 66 16.09 6.40 25.71
N THR A 67 16.41 5.98 26.92
CA THR A 67 17.29 6.72 27.81
C THR A 67 18.63 7.05 27.15
N ASN A 68 19.14 6.15 26.30
CA ASN A 68 20.39 6.33 25.56
C ASN A 68 20.25 7.30 24.40
N SER A 69 19.25 7.11 23.55
CA SER A 69 19.06 7.89 22.33
C SER A 69 18.62 9.34 22.63
N CYS A 70 17.86 9.56 23.71
CA CYS A 70 17.45 10.89 24.15
C CYS A 70 18.62 11.78 24.61
N GLN A 71 19.78 11.19 24.91
CA GLN A 71 21.02 11.90 25.24
C GLN A 71 21.99 11.99 24.06
N SER A 72 21.69 11.32 22.96
CA SER A 72 22.52 11.31 21.76
C SER A 72 22.32 12.57 20.91
N GLN A 73 23.36 13.37 20.75
CA GLN A 73 23.32 14.55 19.89
C GLN A 73 23.02 14.16 18.45
N TYR A 74 23.50 13.03 17.96
CA TYR A 74 23.24 12.52 16.61
C TYR A 74 21.76 12.31 16.36
N VAL A 75 21.04 11.64 17.27
CA VAL A 75 19.59 11.37 17.15
C VAL A 75 18.79 12.67 17.15
N ILE A 76 19.22 13.66 17.96
CA ILE A 76 18.58 14.99 17.99
C ILE A 76 18.81 15.74 16.68
N ASP A 77 20.03 15.71 16.15
CA ASP A 77 20.39 16.40 14.90
C ASP A 77 19.66 15.79 13.70
N GLU A 78 19.63 14.47 13.56
CA GLU A 78 18.90 13.75 12.51
C GLU A 78 17.41 14.07 12.54
N SER A 79 16.82 14.06 13.72
CA SER A 79 15.40 14.42 13.92
C SER A 79 15.11 15.86 13.55
N SER A 80 16.05 16.78 13.86
CA SER A 80 15.95 18.20 13.52
C SER A 80 16.07 18.41 12.01
N ILE A 81 16.98 17.71 11.34
CA ILE A 81 17.12 17.73 9.88
C ILE A 81 15.84 17.23 9.22
N ALA A 82 15.32 16.09 9.63
CA ALA A 82 14.10 15.51 9.07
C ALA A 82 12.93 16.47 9.18
N ARG A 83 12.76 17.13 10.33
CA ARG A 83 11.71 18.14 10.54
C ARG A 83 11.87 19.35 9.64
N ASN A 84 13.09 19.88 9.53
CA ASN A 84 13.37 21.06 8.70
C ASN A 84 13.15 20.78 7.21
N GLU A 85 13.39 19.56 6.78
CA GLU A 85 13.10 19.08 5.41
C GLU A 85 11.63 18.67 5.21
N GLY A 86 10.75 18.88 6.21
CA GLY A 86 9.33 18.53 6.14
C GLY A 86 9.05 17.02 6.05
N LYS A 87 10.01 16.19 6.47
CA LYS A 87 9.85 14.72 6.48
C LYS A 87 8.92 14.29 7.60
N LYS A 88 8.22 13.17 7.39
CA LYS A 88 7.45 12.54 8.44
C LYS A 88 8.39 11.92 9.48
N VAL A 89 8.21 12.30 10.75
CA VAL A 89 8.95 11.74 11.88
C VAL A 89 8.04 10.83 12.67
N ILE A 90 8.46 9.57 12.90
CA ILE A 90 7.71 8.52 13.57
C ILE A 90 8.48 8.10 14.83
N PRO A 91 8.15 8.66 16.02
CA PRO A 91 8.82 8.29 17.25
C PRO A 91 8.33 6.95 17.81
N ILE A 92 9.27 6.09 18.19
CA ILE A 92 9.03 4.82 18.88
C ILE A 92 9.73 4.88 20.23
N VAL A 93 8.99 4.70 21.32
CA VAL A 93 9.55 4.74 22.69
C VAL A 93 9.74 3.32 23.20
N ILE A 94 10.97 2.97 23.59
CA ILE A 94 11.33 1.60 23.98
C ILE A 94 11.63 1.41 25.48
N ASP A 95 11.74 2.50 26.23
CA ASP A 95 11.89 2.48 27.68
C ASP A 95 11.24 3.73 28.34
N ASP A 96 11.37 3.88 29.65
CA ASP A 96 10.84 5.03 30.40
C ASP A 96 11.75 6.26 30.31
N CYS A 97 12.19 6.63 29.12
CA CYS A 97 13.04 7.80 28.91
C CYS A 97 12.29 9.12 29.10
N LYS A 98 13.01 10.15 29.50
CA LYS A 98 12.51 11.51 29.48
C LYS A 98 12.64 12.08 28.06
N LEU A 99 11.52 12.21 27.37
CA LEU A 99 11.51 12.72 26.01
C LEU A 99 12.05 14.15 25.93
N PRO A 100 12.95 14.45 24.98
CA PRO A 100 13.34 15.82 24.68
C PRO A 100 12.13 16.67 24.27
N GLY A 101 12.14 17.97 24.64
CA GLY A 101 11.03 18.88 24.34
C GLY A 101 10.64 18.94 22.86
N PHE A 102 11.55 18.61 21.99
CA PHE A 102 11.33 18.48 20.56
C PHE A 102 10.19 17.46 20.22
N PHE A 103 10.10 16.38 20.97
CA PHE A 103 9.10 15.33 20.75
C PHE A 103 7.80 15.51 21.55
N SER A 104 7.68 16.56 22.36
CA SER A 104 6.49 16.80 23.22
C SER A 104 5.18 16.88 22.47
N ASN A 105 5.21 17.31 21.19
CA ASN A 105 4.04 17.47 20.33
C ASN A 105 3.81 16.28 19.39
N TYR A 106 4.61 15.23 19.50
CA TYR A 106 4.44 14.03 18.69
C TYR A 106 3.68 12.96 19.47
N LYS A 107 2.77 12.27 18.78
CA LYS A 107 2.24 11.00 19.28
C LYS A 107 3.26 9.92 18.97
N TRP A 108 3.79 9.28 19.99
CA TRP A 108 4.74 8.18 19.85
C TRP A 108 4.06 6.81 19.83
N ILE A 109 4.78 5.82 19.35
CA ILE A 109 4.39 4.41 19.39
C ILE A 109 5.07 3.77 20.59
N ASP A 110 4.30 3.15 21.46
CA ASP A 110 4.78 2.51 22.67
C ASP A 110 5.31 1.11 22.35
N CYS A 111 6.61 0.92 22.55
CA CYS A 111 7.33 -0.35 22.51
C CYS A 111 8.16 -0.55 23.78
N LYS A 112 7.67 -0.06 24.92
CA LYS A 112 8.33 -0.26 26.21
C LYS A 112 8.63 -1.74 26.43
N ASP A 113 9.60 -2.05 27.27
CA ASP A 113 10.20 -3.36 27.41
C ASP A 113 11.02 -3.82 26.18
N SER A 114 11.34 -2.90 25.28
CA SER A 114 12.13 -3.17 24.06
C SER A 114 11.57 -4.35 23.24
N LYS A 115 10.23 -4.47 23.18
CA LYS A 115 9.53 -5.55 22.47
C LYS A 115 8.59 -5.02 21.40
N ILE A 116 8.70 -5.60 20.20
CA ILE A 116 7.77 -5.33 19.10
C ILE A 116 6.61 -6.34 19.19
N THR A 117 5.41 -5.83 19.48
CA THR A 117 4.17 -6.63 19.45
C THR A 117 3.50 -6.51 18.08
N PRO A 118 2.58 -7.42 17.71
CA PRO A 118 1.80 -7.27 16.47
C PRO A 118 1.08 -5.93 16.40
N TYR A 119 0.52 -5.46 17.52
CA TYR A 119 -0.17 -4.16 17.58
C TYR A 119 0.80 -2.98 17.37
N SER A 120 1.94 -2.95 18.07
CA SER A 120 2.92 -1.87 17.89
C SER A 120 3.51 -1.88 16.48
N PHE A 121 3.75 -3.05 15.90
CA PHE A 121 4.23 -3.15 14.51
C PHE A 121 3.18 -2.66 13.51
N PHE A 122 1.90 -3.03 13.70
CA PHE A 122 0.80 -2.46 12.93
C PHE A 122 0.75 -0.92 13.05
N MET A 123 0.92 -0.37 14.25
CA MET A 123 0.97 1.08 14.46
C MET A 123 2.13 1.75 13.72
N ILE A 124 3.30 1.11 13.66
CA ILE A 124 4.45 1.58 12.87
C ILE A 124 4.10 1.62 11.39
N LEU A 125 3.57 0.52 10.84
CA LEU A 125 3.15 0.44 9.45
C LEU A 125 2.08 1.49 9.13
N SER A 126 1.08 1.63 9.99
CA SER A 126 0.00 2.61 9.83
C SER A 126 0.51 4.06 9.88
N ALA A 127 1.49 4.35 10.75
CA ALA A 127 2.08 5.67 10.84
C ALA A 127 2.81 6.08 9.55
N ILE A 128 3.39 5.14 8.82
CA ILE A 128 4.04 5.41 7.52
C ILE A 128 3.00 5.90 6.48
N TYR A 129 1.82 5.29 6.44
CA TYR A 129 0.77 5.62 5.45
C TYR A 129 -0.19 6.72 5.89
N GLY A 130 -0.36 6.93 7.18
CA GLY A 130 -1.41 7.73 7.79
C GLY A 130 -2.62 6.89 8.18
N SER A 131 -3.66 7.55 8.73
CA SER A 131 -4.89 6.86 9.12
C SER A 131 -5.62 6.29 7.90
N ALA A 132 -6.21 5.11 8.05
CA ALA A 132 -7.15 4.59 7.07
C ALA A 132 -8.29 5.61 6.88
N GLU A 133 -8.55 6.00 5.65
CA GLU A 133 -9.74 6.80 5.34
C GLU A 133 -10.98 5.94 5.59
N ASN A 134 -12.06 6.57 6.10
CA ASN A 134 -13.34 5.90 6.21
C ASN A 134 -13.77 5.42 4.82
N MET A 135 -13.73 4.10 4.64
CA MET A 135 -14.07 3.46 3.39
C MET A 135 -15.59 3.44 3.23
N ARG A 136 -16.16 4.57 2.76
CA ARG A 136 -17.52 4.60 2.25
C ARG A 136 -17.54 3.92 0.89
N GLU A 137 -18.70 3.42 0.49
CA GLU A 137 -18.93 2.92 -0.88
C GLU A 137 -18.92 4.11 -1.87
N GLU A 138 -17.73 4.59 -2.18
CA GLU A 138 -17.55 5.73 -3.08
C GLU A 138 -17.24 5.24 -4.50
N LYS A 139 -17.58 6.05 -5.48
CA LYS A 139 -17.25 5.81 -6.88
C LYS A 139 -15.81 6.25 -7.11
N ASP A 140 -14.92 5.28 -7.28
CA ASP A 140 -13.51 5.52 -7.52
C ASP A 140 -13.24 5.81 -9.00
N VAL A 141 -12.56 6.90 -9.27
CA VAL A 141 -12.12 7.30 -10.62
C VAL A 141 -10.61 7.41 -10.61
N TYR A 142 -9.94 6.64 -11.48
CA TYR A 142 -8.51 6.80 -11.66
C TYR A 142 -8.23 8.07 -12.46
N VAL A 143 -7.37 8.94 -11.95
CA VAL A 143 -7.00 10.18 -12.63
C VAL A 143 -5.51 10.16 -12.96
N SER A 144 -5.21 10.15 -14.27
CA SER A 144 -3.87 10.29 -14.80
C SER A 144 -3.60 11.75 -15.12
N TYR A 145 -2.62 12.35 -14.45
CA TYR A 145 -2.33 13.78 -14.56
C TYR A 145 -0.86 14.10 -14.35
N SER A 146 -0.48 15.31 -14.69
CA SER A 146 0.88 15.82 -14.49
C SER A 146 1.09 16.39 -13.09
N TRP A 147 2.32 16.21 -12.59
CA TRP A 147 2.79 16.75 -11.30
C TRP A 147 3.54 18.08 -11.44
N ARG A 148 3.75 18.54 -12.68
CA ARG A 148 4.47 19.80 -12.93
C ARG A 148 3.61 20.98 -12.51
N GLN A 149 4.24 21.94 -11.84
CA GLN A 149 3.54 23.09 -11.26
C GLN A 149 2.86 23.96 -12.33
N GLU A 150 3.50 24.11 -13.47
CA GLU A 150 2.98 24.86 -14.61
C GLU A 150 1.72 24.25 -15.25
N GLU A 151 1.49 22.95 -15.04
CA GLU A 151 0.37 22.20 -15.61
C GLU A 151 -0.83 22.09 -14.63
N GLN A 152 -0.69 22.58 -13.37
CA GLN A 152 -1.69 22.37 -12.32
C GLN A 152 -3.00 23.14 -12.53
N ASN A 153 -3.02 24.22 -13.30
CA ASN A 153 -4.25 24.99 -13.49
C ASN A 153 -5.36 24.15 -14.15
N LEU A 154 -5.02 23.42 -15.23
CA LEU A 154 -5.94 22.48 -15.88
C LEU A 154 -6.35 21.34 -14.94
N VAL A 155 -5.37 20.75 -14.25
CA VAL A 155 -5.59 19.65 -13.30
C VAL A 155 -6.60 20.06 -12.23
N ASN A 156 -6.41 21.21 -11.62
CA ASN A 156 -7.23 21.73 -10.53
C ASN A 156 -8.70 21.93 -10.96
N LYS A 157 -8.91 22.44 -12.15
CA LYS A 157 -10.26 22.62 -12.68
C LYS A 157 -10.98 21.30 -12.94
N VAL A 158 -10.29 20.33 -13.52
CA VAL A 158 -10.83 18.98 -13.72
C VAL A 158 -11.13 18.32 -12.38
N PHE A 159 -10.21 18.41 -11.41
CA PHE A 159 -10.43 17.87 -10.06
C PHE A 159 -11.66 18.48 -9.39
N THR A 160 -11.83 19.79 -9.47
CA THR A 160 -13.01 20.48 -8.91
C THR A 160 -14.31 19.94 -9.52
N CYS A 161 -14.36 19.72 -10.84
CA CYS A 161 -15.54 19.15 -11.49
C CYS A 161 -15.81 17.72 -11.02
N LEU A 162 -14.78 16.88 -10.91
CA LEU A 162 -14.91 15.49 -10.48
C LEU A 162 -15.34 15.39 -9.00
N GLN A 163 -14.80 16.24 -8.13
CA GLN A 163 -15.14 16.26 -6.70
C GLN A 163 -16.60 16.69 -6.46
N ARG A 164 -17.13 17.64 -7.26
CA ARG A 164 -18.55 18.04 -7.21
C ARG A 164 -19.49 16.87 -7.53
N LYS A 165 -18.99 15.82 -8.22
CA LYS A 165 -19.72 14.58 -8.50
C LYS A 165 -19.61 13.54 -7.36
N LEU A 166 -18.94 13.89 -6.26
CA LEU A 166 -18.66 12.99 -5.15
C LEU A 166 -17.85 11.75 -5.57
N TYR A 167 -17.02 11.87 -6.61
CA TYR A 167 -16.08 10.84 -6.96
C TYR A 167 -14.87 10.88 -6.02
N ARG A 168 -14.39 9.70 -5.61
CA ARG A 168 -13.10 9.58 -4.94
C ARG A 168 -12.02 9.42 -6.02
N LEU A 169 -11.11 10.41 -6.08
CA LEU A 169 -10.07 10.44 -7.09
C LEU A 169 -8.90 9.58 -6.64
N ILE A 170 -8.54 8.62 -7.47
CA ILE A 170 -7.44 7.69 -7.22
C ILE A 170 -6.32 8.00 -8.20
N GLY A 171 -5.11 8.05 -7.72
CA GLY A 171 -3.90 8.20 -8.54
C GLY A 171 -2.80 7.27 -8.11
N ASP A 172 -1.71 7.28 -8.87
CA ASP A 172 -0.49 6.63 -8.47
C ASP A 172 0.26 7.44 -7.40
N ALA A 173 0.87 6.77 -6.43
CA ALA A 173 1.75 7.43 -5.48
C ALA A 173 3.10 7.70 -6.16
N THR A 174 3.52 8.96 -6.20
CA THR A 174 4.74 9.44 -6.90
C THR A 174 6.02 8.71 -6.56
N ASN A 175 6.13 8.20 -5.36
CA ASN A 175 7.40 7.73 -4.80
C ASN A 175 7.61 6.22 -4.95
N GLN A 176 6.71 5.50 -5.62
CA GLN A 176 6.76 4.04 -5.72
C GLN A 176 7.41 3.49 -6.99
N ALA A 177 8.11 4.28 -7.74
CA ALA A 177 8.81 3.84 -8.95
C ALA A 177 9.93 2.78 -8.71
N VAL A 178 10.15 2.34 -7.48
CA VAL A 178 11.02 1.17 -7.20
C VAL A 178 10.34 -0.14 -7.66
N TYR A 179 9.02 -0.13 -7.85
CA TYR A 179 8.27 -1.25 -8.38
C TYR A 179 7.91 -0.93 -9.84
N ASP A 180 8.85 -1.21 -10.73
CA ASP A 180 8.68 -1.11 -12.19
C ASP A 180 7.83 -2.29 -12.71
N ASP A 181 6.75 -2.58 -11.98
CA ASP A 181 5.75 -3.55 -12.37
C ASP A 181 4.70 -2.83 -13.21
N ASN A 182 4.80 -2.96 -14.54
CA ASN A 182 3.82 -2.44 -15.50
C ASN A 182 2.40 -2.90 -15.16
N ASP A 183 2.25 -4.02 -14.45
CA ASP A 183 0.96 -4.54 -14.02
C ASP A 183 0.40 -3.82 -12.78
N ARG A 184 1.23 -3.14 -11.98
CA ARG A 184 0.78 -2.45 -10.77
C ARG A 184 -0.28 -1.39 -11.04
N ILE A 185 -0.06 -0.56 -12.04
CA ILE A 185 -1.02 0.49 -12.42
C ILE A 185 -2.32 -0.13 -12.92
N LYS A 186 -2.25 -1.19 -13.74
CA LYS A 186 -3.43 -1.94 -14.18
C LYS A 186 -4.21 -2.52 -12.99
N LYS A 187 -3.51 -3.09 -12.00
CA LYS A 187 -4.14 -3.60 -10.76
C LYS A 187 -4.89 -2.50 -10.00
N ILE A 188 -4.31 -1.29 -9.89
CA ILE A 188 -5.00 -0.14 -9.29
C ILE A 188 -6.21 0.25 -10.15
N MET A 189 -6.06 0.35 -11.47
CA MET A 189 -7.13 0.72 -12.40
C MET A 189 -8.31 -0.26 -12.32
N HIS A 190 -8.06 -1.56 -12.22
CA HIS A 190 -9.12 -2.58 -12.04
C HIS A 190 -9.96 -2.39 -10.77
N THR A 191 -9.48 -1.61 -9.80
CA THR A 191 -10.24 -1.25 -8.59
C THR A 191 -11.06 0.03 -8.76
N CYS A 192 -10.99 0.69 -9.91
CA CYS A 192 -11.70 1.93 -10.21
C CYS A 192 -12.89 1.66 -11.15
N GLY A 193 -13.90 2.51 -11.08
CA GLY A 193 -15.10 2.40 -11.92
C GLY A 193 -15.07 3.34 -13.12
N GLY A 194 -14.05 4.19 -13.25
CA GLY A 194 -13.86 5.11 -14.34
C GLY A 194 -12.43 5.64 -14.43
N PHE A 195 -12.14 6.29 -15.54
CA PHE A 195 -10.81 6.86 -15.85
C PHE A 195 -10.92 8.29 -16.36
N VAL A 196 -10.01 9.16 -15.95
CA VAL A 196 -9.83 10.49 -16.51
C VAL A 196 -8.36 10.73 -16.81
N GLY A 197 -8.03 11.00 -18.09
CA GLY A 197 -6.70 11.42 -18.50
C GLY A 197 -6.66 12.94 -18.71
N ILE A 198 -5.60 13.59 -18.21
CA ILE A 198 -5.38 15.03 -18.40
C ILE A 198 -4.08 15.21 -19.16
N LEU A 199 -4.17 15.56 -20.45
CA LEU A 199 -3.03 15.68 -21.37
C LEU A 199 -2.57 17.13 -21.48
N PRO A 200 -1.46 17.52 -20.82
CA PRO A 200 -0.87 18.83 -20.98
C PRO A 200 -0.05 18.92 -22.27
N HIS A 201 0.07 20.10 -22.84
CA HIS A 201 0.99 20.36 -23.96
C HIS A 201 2.43 20.53 -23.45
N ARG A 202 3.38 19.88 -24.09
CA ARG A 202 4.83 19.89 -23.72
C ARG A 202 5.75 20.33 -24.86
N GLY A 203 5.30 21.21 -25.74
CA GLY A 203 6.04 21.67 -26.93
C GLY A 203 5.83 20.78 -28.14
N ASP A 204 6.00 21.34 -29.34
CA ASP A 204 5.90 20.66 -30.64
C ASP A 204 4.68 19.75 -30.83
N GLY A 205 3.55 20.12 -30.22
CA GLY A 205 2.32 19.32 -30.23
C GLY A 205 2.36 18.04 -29.39
N LEU A 206 3.43 17.85 -28.60
CA LEU A 206 3.60 16.64 -27.78
C LEU A 206 2.91 16.77 -26.42
N THR A 207 2.67 15.65 -25.80
CA THR A 207 2.16 15.54 -24.42
C THR A 207 3.01 14.58 -23.59
N SER A 208 2.57 14.27 -22.38
CA SER A 208 3.26 13.36 -21.46
C SER A 208 3.16 11.91 -21.92
N ARG A 209 4.29 11.27 -22.24
CA ARG A 209 4.35 9.83 -22.54
C ARG A 209 3.81 8.97 -21.40
N TYR A 210 4.12 9.35 -20.15
CA TYR A 210 3.63 8.65 -18.97
C TYR A 210 2.10 8.63 -18.91
N ILE A 211 1.45 9.78 -19.13
CA ILE A 211 -0.02 9.87 -19.13
C ILE A 211 -0.60 9.07 -20.29
N LEU A 212 0.01 9.13 -21.49
CA LEU A 212 -0.42 8.31 -22.62
C LEU A 212 -0.33 6.81 -22.35
N ASP A 213 0.72 6.36 -21.68
CA ASP A 213 0.85 4.96 -21.27
C ASP A 213 -0.24 4.55 -20.28
N GLU A 214 -0.63 5.44 -19.38
CA GLU A 214 -1.74 5.19 -18.47
C GLU A 214 -3.10 5.21 -19.18
N VAL A 215 -3.32 6.10 -20.15
CA VAL A 215 -4.52 6.08 -21.01
C VAL A 215 -4.67 4.73 -21.70
N LYS A 216 -3.60 4.22 -22.35
CA LYS A 216 -3.61 2.92 -23.01
C LYS A 216 -3.90 1.77 -22.03
N LYS A 217 -3.29 1.80 -20.84
CA LYS A 217 -3.56 0.80 -19.79
C LYS A 217 -5.01 0.83 -19.34
N ALA A 218 -5.62 2.01 -19.24
CA ALA A 218 -7.03 2.14 -18.88
C ALA A 218 -7.95 1.57 -19.97
N GLU A 219 -7.64 1.78 -21.25
CA GLU A 219 -8.32 1.18 -22.39
C GLU A 219 -8.19 -0.35 -22.38
N GLU A 220 -6.99 -0.87 -22.14
CA GLU A 220 -6.74 -2.32 -22.02
C GLU A 220 -7.50 -2.95 -20.83
N CYS A 221 -7.69 -2.20 -19.74
CA CYS A 221 -8.50 -2.61 -18.60
C CYS A 221 -10.02 -2.52 -18.86
N GLY A 222 -10.43 -1.97 -20.00
CA GLY A 222 -11.85 -1.77 -20.34
C GLY A 222 -12.57 -0.77 -19.44
N LEU A 223 -11.84 0.20 -18.85
CA LEU A 223 -12.47 1.24 -18.06
C LEU A 223 -13.24 2.22 -18.95
N ASN A 224 -14.42 2.65 -18.49
CA ASN A 224 -15.07 3.82 -19.08
C ASN A 224 -14.23 5.06 -18.78
N GLY A 225 -13.93 5.87 -19.77
CA GLY A 225 -13.03 6.99 -19.58
C GLY A 225 -13.35 8.20 -20.44
N VAL A 226 -12.77 9.32 -20.05
CA VAL A 226 -12.72 10.56 -20.81
C VAL A 226 -11.32 11.18 -20.73
N VAL A 227 -10.96 11.96 -21.73
CA VAL A 227 -9.67 12.66 -21.80
C VAL A 227 -9.92 14.15 -21.93
N VAL A 228 -9.23 14.95 -21.11
CA VAL A 228 -9.17 16.42 -21.21
C VAL A 228 -7.78 16.78 -21.69
N ALA A 229 -7.67 17.49 -22.81
CA ALA A 229 -6.39 17.81 -23.43
C ALA A 229 -6.26 19.30 -23.70
N ASP A 230 -5.03 19.83 -23.58
CA ASP A 230 -4.69 21.14 -24.15
C ASP A 230 -4.85 21.06 -25.67
N ALA A 231 -5.54 22.02 -26.28
CA ALA A 231 -5.79 22.07 -27.73
C ALA A 231 -4.53 22.15 -28.58
N LYS A 232 -3.38 22.47 -27.97
CA LYS A 232 -2.09 22.48 -28.64
C LYS A 232 -1.47 21.08 -28.77
N VAL A 233 -2.08 20.03 -28.15
CA VAL A 233 -1.63 18.64 -28.36
C VAL A 233 -2.10 18.19 -29.74
N SER A 234 -1.14 17.81 -30.61
CA SER A 234 -1.43 17.39 -31.96
C SER A 234 -2.08 16.01 -31.98
N ASP A 235 -3.02 15.83 -32.92
CA ASP A 235 -3.65 14.54 -33.25
C ASP A 235 -4.19 13.77 -32.02
N VAL A 236 -4.65 14.48 -30.99
CA VAL A 236 -5.06 13.90 -29.71
C VAL A 236 -6.12 12.81 -29.88
N GLU A 237 -7.02 12.92 -30.87
CA GLU A 237 -8.04 11.93 -31.17
C GLU A 237 -7.48 10.60 -31.68
N SER A 238 -6.26 10.62 -32.23
CA SER A 238 -5.53 9.41 -32.65
C SER A 238 -4.79 8.72 -31.49
N LEU A 239 -4.61 9.42 -30.36
CA LEU A 239 -3.86 8.93 -29.21
C LEU A 239 -4.70 8.07 -28.25
N THR A 240 -6.03 8.13 -28.36
CA THR A 240 -6.97 7.42 -27.48
C THR A 240 -8.29 7.10 -28.16
N SER A 241 -8.95 6.04 -27.72
CA SER A 241 -10.33 5.70 -28.11
C SER A 241 -11.37 6.43 -27.25
N TYR A 242 -10.97 7.09 -26.19
CA TYR A 242 -11.87 7.86 -25.33
C TYR A 242 -12.33 9.17 -26.00
N LYS A 243 -13.50 9.66 -25.56
CA LYS A 243 -13.92 11.01 -25.92
C LYS A 243 -12.95 12.03 -25.36
N VAL A 244 -12.62 13.04 -26.18
CA VAL A 244 -11.65 14.08 -25.84
C VAL A 244 -12.35 15.43 -25.75
N PHE A 245 -12.06 16.19 -24.70
CA PHE A 245 -12.38 17.59 -24.55
C PHE A 245 -11.10 18.42 -24.72
N GLN A 246 -11.04 19.22 -25.75
CA GLN A 246 -9.91 20.09 -26.02
C GLN A 246 -10.13 21.47 -25.36
N VAL A 247 -9.12 21.95 -24.66
CA VAL A 247 -9.12 23.21 -23.94
C VAL A 247 -8.26 24.23 -24.70
N ASP A 248 -8.87 25.23 -25.32
CA ASP A 248 -8.19 26.25 -26.12
C ASP A 248 -7.33 27.21 -25.27
N ASP A 249 -7.86 27.63 -24.12
CA ASP A 249 -7.17 28.49 -23.16
C ASP A 249 -7.28 27.92 -21.74
N ILE A 250 -6.14 27.41 -21.24
CA ILE A 250 -6.04 26.85 -19.89
C ILE A 250 -6.37 27.86 -18.79
N ASN A 251 -6.16 29.16 -19.05
CA ASN A 251 -6.43 30.22 -18.08
C ASN A 251 -7.91 30.62 -18.06
N ASN A 252 -8.63 30.39 -19.16
CA ASN A 252 -10.02 30.77 -19.32
C ASN A 252 -10.89 29.58 -19.76
N ILE A 253 -10.86 28.51 -19.00
CA ILE A 253 -11.62 27.29 -19.27
C ILE A 253 -13.12 27.56 -19.02
N ASP A 254 -13.96 27.22 -20.00
CA ASP A 254 -15.42 27.21 -19.84
C ASP A 254 -15.81 26.04 -18.91
N GLU A 255 -15.99 26.35 -17.63
CA GLU A 255 -16.32 25.37 -16.61
C GLU A 255 -17.66 24.68 -16.87
N SER A 256 -18.60 25.32 -17.55
CA SER A 256 -19.89 24.72 -17.89
C SER A 256 -19.73 23.62 -18.92
N LYS A 257 -18.97 23.90 -19.99
CA LYS A 257 -18.67 22.89 -21.02
C LYS A 257 -17.82 21.75 -20.50
N LEU A 258 -16.82 22.06 -19.68
CA LEU A 258 -16.00 21.03 -19.02
C LEU A 258 -16.86 20.12 -18.13
N LYS A 259 -17.80 20.72 -17.38
CA LYS A 259 -18.74 19.96 -16.55
C LYS A 259 -19.64 19.05 -17.40
N GLU A 260 -20.27 19.60 -18.45
CA GLU A 260 -21.09 18.81 -19.36
C GLU A 260 -20.32 17.66 -19.99
N PHE A 261 -19.05 17.88 -20.34
CA PHE A 261 -18.19 16.82 -20.87
C PHE A 261 -17.88 15.75 -19.82
N ILE A 262 -17.53 16.15 -18.59
CA ILE A 262 -17.30 15.19 -17.49
C ILE A 262 -18.59 14.44 -17.12
N ASP A 263 -19.76 15.00 -17.40
CA ASP A 263 -21.05 14.31 -17.22
C ASP A 263 -21.21 13.11 -18.16
N LEU A 264 -20.44 13.04 -19.25
CA LEU A 264 -20.39 11.88 -20.14
C LEU A 264 -19.63 10.67 -19.52
N LEU A 265 -18.88 10.88 -18.44
CA LEU A 265 -18.18 9.82 -17.76
C LEU A 265 -19.17 8.94 -16.99
N GLU A 266 -19.41 7.76 -17.51
CA GLU A 266 -20.17 6.72 -16.82
C GLU A 266 -19.27 5.98 -15.86
N VAL A 267 -19.29 6.36 -14.58
CA VAL A 267 -18.58 5.63 -13.54
C VAL A 267 -19.42 4.44 -13.11
N VAL A 268 -19.01 3.27 -13.56
CA VAL A 268 -19.58 2.02 -13.09
C VAL A 268 -19.12 1.83 -11.64
N LYS A 269 -20.06 1.53 -10.73
CA LYS A 269 -19.66 1.12 -9.37
C LYS A 269 -18.82 -0.14 -9.53
N PRO A 270 -17.50 -0.11 -9.29
CA PRO A 270 -16.71 -1.32 -9.36
C PRO A 270 -17.31 -2.27 -8.34
N ARG A 271 -17.44 -3.54 -8.68
CA ARG A 271 -17.79 -4.58 -7.72
C ARG A 271 -16.82 -4.43 -6.59
N THR A 272 -17.28 -3.90 -5.47
CA THR A 272 -16.51 -3.33 -4.34
C THR A 272 -15.09 -3.86 -4.27
N PRO A 273 -14.06 -3.06 -4.63
CA PRO A 273 -12.69 -3.54 -4.62
C PRO A 273 -12.34 -3.99 -3.21
N HIS A 274 -12.07 -5.26 -3.03
CA HIS A 274 -11.74 -5.82 -1.72
C HIS A 274 -10.65 -6.86 -1.82
N LEU A 275 -9.87 -6.95 -0.76
CA LEU A 275 -9.01 -8.08 -0.46
C LEU A 275 -9.88 -9.16 0.18
N PHE A 276 -9.75 -10.41 -0.26
CA PHE A 276 -10.29 -11.54 0.49
C PHE A 276 -9.15 -12.19 1.29
N PHE A 277 -9.30 -12.24 2.62
CA PHE A 277 -8.34 -12.91 3.50
C PHE A 277 -8.95 -14.18 4.07
N ALA A 278 -8.54 -15.31 3.49
CA ALA A 278 -8.92 -16.62 3.98
C ALA A 278 -8.00 -17.06 5.12
N THR A 279 -8.55 -17.24 6.29
CA THR A 279 -7.79 -17.55 7.51
C THR A 279 -8.63 -18.32 8.51
N ASN A 280 -7.98 -18.67 9.63
CA ASN A 280 -8.68 -19.20 10.80
C ASN A 280 -9.51 -18.12 11.47
N LEU A 281 -10.79 -18.41 11.68
CA LEU A 281 -11.74 -17.52 12.37
C LEU A 281 -11.87 -17.84 13.88
N ASP A 282 -10.97 -18.63 14.45
CA ASP A 282 -10.97 -18.91 15.87
C ASP A 282 -10.73 -17.62 16.68
N LYS A 283 -11.34 -17.54 17.87
CA LYS A 283 -11.22 -16.38 18.76
C LYS A 283 -9.77 -15.98 19.05
N SER A 284 -8.85 -16.94 19.09
CA SER A 284 -7.41 -16.71 19.28
C SER A 284 -6.75 -15.90 18.13
N ARG A 285 -7.42 -15.81 16.97
CA ARG A 285 -6.91 -15.08 15.79
C ARG A 285 -7.61 -13.74 15.59
N ASN A 286 -8.62 -13.39 16.41
CA ASN A 286 -9.41 -12.18 16.20
C ASN A 286 -8.56 -10.91 16.19
N GLU A 287 -7.57 -10.81 17.09
CA GLU A 287 -6.70 -9.63 17.13
C GLU A 287 -5.90 -9.47 15.83
N ILE A 288 -5.20 -10.51 15.40
CA ILE A 288 -4.39 -10.44 14.17
C ILE A 288 -5.26 -10.25 12.92
N ASN A 289 -6.43 -10.87 12.86
CA ASN A 289 -7.37 -10.69 11.76
C ASN A 289 -7.85 -9.23 11.66
N MET A 290 -8.14 -8.60 12.82
CA MET A 290 -8.49 -7.17 12.90
C MET A 290 -7.32 -6.28 12.45
N LEU A 291 -6.09 -6.58 12.87
CA LEU A 291 -4.91 -5.83 12.46
C LEU A 291 -4.68 -5.92 10.94
N ILE A 292 -4.83 -7.10 10.34
CA ILE A 292 -4.72 -7.30 8.88
C ILE A 292 -5.81 -6.52 8.15
N ARG A 293 -7.05 -6.55 8.64
CA ARG A 293 -8.16 -5.78 8.08
C ARG A 293 -7.86 -4.27 8.05
N ASN A 294 -7.39 -3.75 9.17
CA ASN A 294 -7.03 -2.34 9.29
C ASN A 294 -5.80 -1.99 8.43
N LEU A 295 -4.80 -2.87 8.39
CA LEU A 295 -3.61 -2.69 7.55
C LEU A 295 -3.98 -2.60 6.05
N SER A 296 -4.89 -3.46 5.59
CA SER A 296 -5.40 -3.38 4.22
C SER A 296 -5.99 -1.99 3.94
N GLY A 297 -6.82 -1.47 4.84
CA GLY A 297 -7.37 -0.12 4.71
C GLY A 297 -6.29 0.98 4.64
N CYS A 298 -5.27 0.90 5.50
CA CYS A 298 -4.18 1.88 5.50
C CYS A 298 -3.33 1.83 4.21
N VAL A 299 -3.03 0.63 3.71
CA VAL A 299 -2.11 0.45 2.58
C VAL A 299 -2.81 0.65 1.24
N THR A 300 -4.00 0.07 1.06
CA THR A 300 -4.66 0.00 -0.26
C THR A 300 -5.90 0.86 -0.39
N ALA A 301 -6.38 1.45 0.72
CA ALA A 301 -7.68 2.12 0.79
C ALA A 301 -8.83 1.22 0.26
N THR A 302 -8.75 -0.09 0.51
CA THR A 302 -9.80 -1.07 0.17
C THR A 302 -10.23 -1.87 1.39
N ARG A 303 -11.41 -2.45 1.32
CA ARG A 303 -11.89 -3.35 2.36
C ARG A 303 -11.12 -4.67 2.35
N CYS A 304 -10.90 -5.24 3.54
CA CYS A 304 -10.54 -6.64 3.70
C CYS A 304 -11.79 -7.41 4.17
N ILE A 305 -12.17 -8.44 3.42
CA ILE A 305 -13.30 -9.31 3.72
C ILE A 305 -12.76 -10.64 4.24
N LEU A 306 -13.31 -11.10 5.35
CA LEU A 306 -13.11 -12.44 5.90
C LEU A 306 -14.39 -13.25 5.72
N GLY A 307 -14.30 -14.58 5.84
CA GLY A 307 -15.47 -15.46 5.75
C GLY A 307 -16.56 -15.14 6.78
N GLU A 308 -16.21 -14.60 7.96
CA GLU A 308 -17.15 -14.19 9.01
C GLU A 308 -17.97 -12.93 8.67
N ASP A 309 -17.57 -12.15 7.67
CA ASP A 309 -18.31 -10.94 7.25
C ASP A 309 -19.57 -11.24 6.45
N ILE A 310 -19.93 -12.52 6.32
CA ILE A 310 -21.03 -12.99 5.49
C ILE A 310 -22.16 -13.47 6.40
N ASP A 311 -23.17 -12.64 6.59
CA ASP A 311 -24.18 -12.83 7.63
C ASP A 311 -25.48 -13.55 7.20
N HIS A 312 -25.80 -13.60 5.89
CA HIS A 312 -27.12 -14.04 5.43
C HIS A 312 -27.10 -14.91 4.15
N GLY A 313 -28.06 -15.81 4.03
CA GLY A 313 -28.31 -16.58 2.81
C GLY A 313 -27.43 -17.82 2.65
N ASN A 314 -27.19 -18.25 1.40
CA ASN A 314 -26.29 -19.36 1.11
C ASN A 314 -24.83 -18.94 1.33
N LEU A 315 -24.30 -19.24 2.52
CA LEU A 315 -22.95 -18.86 2.93
C LEU A 315 -21.89 -19.31 1.92
N GLN A 316 -21.97 -20.53 1.43
CA GLN A 316 -20.97 -21.06 0.48
C GLN A 316 -20.97 -20.27 -0.83
N GLN A 317 -22.17 -20.00 -1.40
CA GLN A 317 -22.26 -19.23 -2.64
C GLN A 317 -21.74 -17.82 -2.47
N GLN A 318 -22.05 -17.17 -1.35
CA GLN A 318 -21.57 -15.81 -1.07
C GLN A 318 -20.05 -15.75 -0.89
N ILE A 319 -19.44 -16.73 -0.21
CA ILE A 319 -17.98 -16.86 -0.11
C ILE A 319 -17.37 -16.96 -1.52
N ILE A 320 -17.91 -17.86 -2.36
CA ILE A 320 -17.45 -18.05 -3.74
C ILE A 320 -17.54 -16.73 -4.53
N ASP A 321 -18.66 -16.03 -4.42
CA ASP A 321 -18.88 -14.77 -5.15
C ASP A 321 -17.94 -13.66 -4.66
N ARG A 322 -17.67 -13.58 -3.35
CA ARG A 322 -16.70 -12.64 -2.78
C ARG A 322 -15.28 -12.94 -3.21
N ILE A 323 -14.89 -14.21 -3.22
CA ILE A 323 -13.57 -14.63 -3.73
C ILE A 323 -13.43 -14.26 -5.21
N LYS A 324 -14.40 -14.62 -6.05
CA LYS A 324 -14.35 -14.34 -7.49
C LYS A 324 -14.32 -12.84 -7.84
N THR A 325 -14.81 -12.00 -6.96
CA THR A 325 -14.86 -10.54 -7.16
C THR A 325 -13.76 -9.79 -6.40
N ALA A 326 -12.91 -10.48 -5.63
CA ALA A 326 -11.75 -9.89 -5.00
C ALA A 326 -10.70 -9.52 -6.06
N TYR A 327 -9.97 -8.43 -5.84
CA TYR A 327 -8.82 -8.08 -6.69
C TYR A 327 -7.55 -8.84 -6.27
N VAL A 328 -7.47 -9.25 -5.01
CA VAL A 328 -6.39 -10.07 -4.47
C VAL A 328 -6.93 -10.96 -3.35
N MET A 329 -6.44 -12.17 -3.27
CA MET A 329 -6.70 -13.09 -2.18
C MET A 329 -5.40 -13.46 -1.47
N ILE A 330 -5.41 -13.39 -0.14
CA ILE A 330 -4.37 -13.95 0.71
C ILE A 330 -4.98 -15.12 1.47
N ALA A 331 -4.36 -16.30 1.37
CA ALA A 331 -4.81 -17.51 2.02
C ALA A 331 -3.78 -17.97 3.06
N ASP A 332 -4.15 -17.91 4.35
CA ASP A 332 -3.36 -18.51 5.43
C ASP A 332 -3.77 -19.99 5.60
N ILE A 333 -3.00 -20.85 4.96
CA ILE A 333 -3.25 -22.29 4.97
C ILE A 333 -2.69 -23.00 6.21
N THR A 334 -2.29 -22.28 7.25
CA THR A 334 -1.77 -22.87 8.48
C THR A 334 -2.76 -23.83 9.09
N GLY A 335 -2.34 -25.08 9.29
CA GLY A 335 -3.15 -26.13 9.92
C GLY A 335 -3.35 -25.90 11.42
N GLU A 336 -4.26 -26.64 12.02
CA GLU A 336 -4.50 -26.63 13.46
C GLU A 336 -3.42 -27.41 14.19
N GLN A 337 -2.69 -26.75 15.09
CA GLN A 337 -1.64 -27.40 15.89
C GLN A 337 -2.19 -28.40 16.91
N HIS A 338 -3.51 -28.42 17.19
CA HIS A 338 -4.12 -29.21 18.27
C HIS A 338 -4.75 -30.53 17.84
N CYS A 339 -4.68 -30.90 16.57
CA CYS A 339 -5.18 -32.19 16.08
C CYS A 339 -4.05 -33.06 15.54
N ILE A 340 -3.03 -33.32 16.34
CA ILE A 340 -2.11 -34.42 16.09
C ILE A 340 -2.81 -35.69 16.59
N GLU A 341 -3.72 -36.25 15.81
CA GLU A 341 -4.05 -37.65 15.96
C GLU A 341 -2.90 -38.43 15.35
N CYS A 342 -2.02 -38.92 16.21
CA CYS A 342 -1.15 -39.98 15.82
C CYS A 342 -2.05 -41.19 15.51
N ASN A 343 -1.92 -41.76 14.31
CA ASN A 343 -2.45 -43.11 14.08
C ASN A 343 -1.77 -44.08 15.07
N ALA A 344 -2.32 -45.26 15.21
CA ALA A 344 -1.83 -46.28 16.17
C ALA A 344 -0.32 -46.60 16.07
N ASN A 345 0.33 -46.12 15.00
CA ASN A 345 1.78 -46.28 14.74
C ASN A 345 2.61 -45.01 15.07
N GLY A 346 2.00 -43.95 15.67
CA GLY A 346 2.72 -42.72 16.01
C GLY A 346 3.04 -41.79 14.81
N GLU A 347 2.49 -42.08 13.63
CA GLU A 347 2.68 -41.23 12.47
C GLU A 347 1.63 -40.10 12.48
N VAL A 348 2.12 -38.86 12.29
CA VAL A 348 1.28 -37.68 12.12
C VAL A 348 0.57 -37.75 10.76
N SER A 349 -0.76 -37.69 10.76
CA SER A 349 -1.51 -37.58 9.52
C SER A 349 -1.10 -36.31 8.74
N LYS A 350 -0.52 -36.49 7.56
CA LYS A 350 -0.10 -35.37 6.67
C LYS A 350 -1.28 -34.52 6.23
N ASP A 351 -2.49 -35.04 6.30
CA ASP A 351 -3.72 -34.38 5.82
C ASP A 351 -4.20 -33.25 6.76
N LYS A 352 -3.68 -33.17 8.00
CA LYS A 352 -4.02 -32.15 8.98
C LYS A 352 -3.01 -30.97 9.03
N ALA A 353 -1.96 -31.03 8.22
CA ALA A 353 -0.95 -29.96 8.18
C ALA A 353 -1.47 -28.64 7.61
N TYR A 354 -2.59 -28.67 6.90
CA TYR A 354 -3.18 -27.52 6.24
C TYR A 354 -4.69 -27.43 6.45
N ARG A 355 -5.22 -26.18 6.45
CA ARG A 355 -6.66 -25.95 6.52
C ARG A 355 -7.34 -26.29 5.20
N PHE A 356 -8.18 -27.30 5.23
CA PHE A 356 -8.89 -27.79 4.04
C PHE A 356 -9.80 -26.71 3.42
N ASN A 357 -10.62 -26.02 4.22
CA ASN A 357 -11.52 -24.99 3.72
C ASN A 357 -10.75 -23.84 3.04
N THR A 358 -9.67 -23.35 3.67
CA THR A 358 -8.81 -22.29 3.11
C THR A 358 -8.15 -22.76 1.80
N CYS A 359 -7.78 -24.04 1.70
CA CYS A 359 -7.25 -24.61 0.46
C CYS A 359 -8.29 -24.66 -0.67
N ILE A 360 -9.56 -24.98 -0.35
CA ILE A 360 -10.66 -24.92 -1.33
C ILE A 360 -10.88 -23.48 -1.81
N GLU A 361 -10.96 -22.55 -0.89
CA GLU A 361 -11.14 -21.10 -1.18
C GLU A 361 -10.00 -20.58 -2.08
N ALA A 362 -8.75 -20.95 -1.77
CA ALA A 362 -7.60 -20.63 -2.60
C ALA A 362 -7.69 -21.26 -4.01
N GLY A 363 -8.20 -22.47 -4.11
CA GLY A 363 -8.48 -23.14 -5.39
C GLY A 363 -9.52 -22.40 -6.23
N ILE A 364 -10.58 -21.89 -5.58
CA ILE A 364 -11.63 -21.08 -6.23
C ILE A 364 -11.03 -19.77 -6.78
N ALA A 365 -10.22 -19.07 -5.98
CA ALA A 365 -9.55 -17.83 -6.40
C ALA A 365 -8.66 -18.06 -7.63
N ARG A 366 -7.85 -19.13 -7.60
CA ARG A 366 -7.00 -19.54 -8.73
C ARG A 366 -7.82 -19.82 -9.98
N GLY A 367 -8.91 -20.60 -9.86
CA GLY A 367 -9.79 -20.91 -10.97
C GLY A 367 -10.52 -19.68 -11.55
N ALA A 368 -10.71 -18.66 -10.74
CA ALA A 368 -11.33 -17.40 -11.15
C ALA A 368 -10.33 -16.36 -11.70
N GLY A 369 -9.01 -16.66 -11.71
CA GLY A 369 -7.98 -15.73 -12.15
C GLY A 369 -7.71 -14.58 -11.17
N VAL A 370 -8.07 -14.74 -9.89
CA VAL A 370 -7.78 -13.76 -8.84
C VAL A 370 -6.30 -13.88 -8.44
N ASP A 371 -5.62 -12.76 -8.24
CA ASP A 371 -4.25 -12.74 -7.72
C ASP A 371 -4.20 -13.44 -6.36
N LEU A 372 -3.57 -14.60 -6.31
CA LEU A 372 -3.54 -15.47 -5.12
C LEU A 372 -2.15 -15.50 -4.48
N TYR A 373 -2.11 -15.20 -3.19
CA TYR A 373 -0.94 -15.36 -2.35
C TYR A 373 -1.21 -16.34 -1.21
N ILE A 374 -0.27 -17.25 -0.99
CA ILE A 374 -0.38 -18.25 0.07
C ILE A 374 0.64 -17.94 1.16
N VAL A 375 0.19 -17.93 2.40
CA VAL A 375 1.02 -17.83 3.60
C VAL A 375 0.82 -19.03 4.49
N ALA A 376 1.84 -19.40 5.27
CA ALA A 376 1.75 -20.48 6.25
C ALA A 376 2.74 -20.26 7.40
N LYS A 377 2.36 -20.67 8.61
CA LYS A 377 3.24 -20.65 9.78
C LYS A 377 4.29 -21.75 9.71
N GLN A 378 5.50 -21.47 10.22
CA GLN A 378 6.51 -22.51 10.44
C GLN A 378 6.02 -23.57 11.44
N PRO A 379 6.45 -24.84 11.36
CA PRO A 379 7.45 -25.38 10.43
C PRO A 379 6.93 -25.53 8.99
N ARG A 380 7.85 -25.55 8.04
CA ARG A 380 7.54 -25.75 6.62
C ARG A 380 7.07 -27.17 6.37
N HIS A 381 5.84 -27.30 5.90
CA HIS A 381 5.34 -28.54 5.31
C HIS A 381 5.33 -28.41 3.78
N ALA A 382 5.41 -29.52 3.06
CA ALA A 382 5.24 -29.49 1.61
C ALA A 382 3.82 -28.99 1.30
N PRO A 383 3.66 -27.93 0.46
CA PRO A 383 2.33 -27.41 0.15
C PRO A 383 1.48 -28.48 -0.52
N PRO A 384 0.14 -28.42 -0.40
CA PRO A 384 -0.77 -29.28 -1.15
C PRO A 384 -0.42 -29.31 -2.63
N PHE A 385 -0.64 -30.44 -3.29
CA PHE A 385 -0.25 -30.65 -4.71
C PHE A 385 -0.70 -29.50 -5.62
N MET A 386 -1.91 -29.00 -5.40
CA MET A 386 -2.51 -27.92 -6.19
C MET A 386 -1.79 -26.55 -6.07
N PHE A 387 -0.88 -26.40 -5.10
CA PHE A 387 -0.13 -25.16 -4.85
C PHE A 387 1.39 -25.33 -4.99
N ARG A 388 1.88 -26.44 -5.55
CA ARG A 388 3.33 -26.68 -5.68
C ARG A 388 4.05 -25.69 -6.58
N ASP A 389 3.32 -25.07 -7.50
CA ASP A 389 3.79 -24.02 -8.40
C ASP A 389 3.64 -22.60 -7.80
N ILE A 390 3.02 -22.46 -6.63
CA ILE A 390 2.86 -21.19 -5.94
C ILE A 390 3.92 -21.07 -4.83
N ASN A 391 4.59 -19.92 -4.78
CA ASN A 391 5.54 -19.64 -3.71
C ASN A 391 4.82 -19.37 -2.39
N VAL A 392 4.83 -20.34 -1.48
CA VAL A 392 4.30 -20.20 -0.12
C VAL A 392 5.25 -19.34 0.71
N ARG A 393 4.72 -18.26 1.30
CA ARG A 393 5.47 -17.35 2.17
C ARG A 393 5.30 -17.77 3.62
N TYR A 394 6.40 -18.15 4.25
CA TYR A 394 6.37 -18.66 5.62
C TYR A 394 6.65 -17.56 6.65
N TYR A 395 5.95 -17.62 7.78
CA TYR A 395 6.11 -16.73 8.93
C TYR A 395 6.30 -17.51 10.23
N ASN A 396 6.98 -16.91 11.20
CA ASN A 396 7.22 -17.50 12.53
C ASN A 396 6.18 -17.00 13.56
N ASP A 397 5.84 -15.74 13.47
CA ASP A 397 4.96 -15.02 14.40
C ASP A 397 4.04 -14.04 13.67
N ASP A 398 3.14 -13.42 14.40
CA ASP A 398 2.15 -12.51 13.85
C ASP A 398 2.74 -11.17 13.35
N CYS A 399 3.90 -10.73 13.87
CA CYS A 399 4.62 -9.58 13.32
C CYS A 399 5.13 -9.89 11.91
N GLU A 400 5.71 -11.07 11.71
CA GLU A 400 6.13 -11.51 10.38
C GLU A 400 4.96 -11.71 9.42
N LEU A 401 3.81 -12.20 9.91
CA LEU A 401 2.60 -12.29 9.09
C LEU A 401 2.16 -10.91 8.62
N LEU A 402 2.10 -9.91 9.51
CA LEU A 402 1.79 -8.53 9.14
C LEU A 402 2.78 -7.96 8.12
N ALA A 403 4.08 -8.23 8.29
CA ALA A 403 5.11 -7.82 7.35
C ALA A 403 4.90 -8.43 5.95
N ILE A 404 4.58 -9.72 5.89
CA ILE A 404 4.31 -10.41 4.63
C ILE A 404 3.04 -9.88 3.96
N VAL A 405 1.96 -9.71 4.72
CA VAL A 405 0.70 -9.13 4.22
C VAL A 405 0.94 -7.73 3.68
N HIS A 406 1.67 -6.88 4.42
CA HIS A 406 2.05 -5.56 3.94
C HIS A 406 2.81 -5.62 2.62
N LYS A 407 3.83 -6.49 2.51
CA LYS A 407 4.61 -6.66 1.27
C LYS A 407 3.74 -7.09 0.08
N ILE A 408 2.74 -7.94 0.33
CA ILE A 408 1.78 -8.36 -0.69
C ILE A 408 0.89 -7.19 -1.13
N LEU A 409 0.42 -6.38 -0.17
CA LEU A 409 -0.52 -5.30 -0.44
C LEU A 409 0.15 -4.05 -1.03
N ARG A 410 1.44 -3.85 -0.78
CA ARG A 410 2.16 -2.65 -1.22
C ARG A 410 2.04 -2.35 -2.73
N PRO A 411 2.12 -3.32 -3.67
CA PRO A 411 1.90 -3.08 -5.09
C PRO A 411 0.48 -2.58 -5.44
N TYR A 412 -0.50 -2.84 -4.58
CA TYR A 412 -1.89 -2.41 -4.76
C TYR A 412 -2.20 -1.07 -4.05
N ARG A 413 -1.18 -0.40 -3.51
CA ARG A 413 -1.35 0.88 -2.86
C ARG A 413 -1.98 1.88 -3.80
N ARG A 414 -3.08 2.48 -3.34
CA ARG A 414 -3.79 3.55 -4.02
C ARG A 414 -3.58 4.85 -3.28
N THR A 415 -3.43 5.95 -4.00
CA THR A 415 -3.36 7.27 -3.40
C THR A 415 -4.67 7.99 -3.65
N VAL A 416 -5.37 8.37 -2.59
CA VAL A 416 -6.52 9.26 -2.69
C VAL A 416 -5.99 10.67 -2.90
N LEU A 417 -6.33 11.23 -4.07
CA LEU A 417 -5.90 12.56 -4.44
C LEU A 417 -6.77 13.58 -3.71
N ARG A 418 -6.13 14.43 -2.92
CA ARG A 418 -6.75 15.56 -2.23
C ARG A 418 -6.32 16.84 -2.91
N HIS A 419 -7.25 17.76 -3.00
CA HIS A 419 -7.00 19.14 -3.45
C HIS A 419 -6.69 20.00 -2.25
#